data_b741a2e681e83e30086ff146dff5c100
#
_entry.id   b741a2e681e83e30086ff146dff5c100
#
_cell.length_a   1.000
_cell.length_b   1.000
_cell.length_c   1.000
_cell.angle_alpha   90.00
_cell.angle_beta   90.00
_cell.angle_gamma   90.00
#
_symmetry.space_group_name_H-M   'P 1'
#
loop_
_entity.id
_entity.type
_entity.pdbx_description
1 polymer ?
#
loop_
_entity_poly.entity_id
_entity_poly.type
_entity_poly.pdbx_seq_one_letter_code
_entity_poly.pdbx_strand_id
1 'polypeptide(L)'
;MITRESVPADLLADVKNYLNITWDDVATDAKINGLIASAAAYLDSKLGGQPDYEADGMPRTLLMEYVRYARDSALDVFESNYLALILTAQNESLVMQNAVESALQAQD
;
A
#
# COMPACT_ATOMS: atom_id res chain seq x y z
N MET A 1 -1.65 -11.05 3.98
CA MET A 1 -1.66 -10.43 2.64
C MET A 1 -3.07 -9.98 2.27
N ILE A 2 -3.21 -8.77 1.76
CA ILE A 2 -4.51 -8.26 1.30
C ILE A 2 -4.83 -8.89 -0.05
N THR A 3 -6.00 -9.53 -0.13
CA THR A 3 -6.55 -10.04 -1.39
C THR A 3 -7.77 -9.20 -1.78
N ARG A 4 -8.25 -9.40 -3.01
CA ARG A 4 -9.45 -8.71 -3.51
C ARG A 4 -10.65 -8.90 -2.57
N GLU A 5 -10.77 -10.08 -1.98
CA GLU A 5 -11.90 -10.44 -1.10
C GLU A 5 -11.67 -10.03 0.35
N SER A 6 -10.44 -9.66 0.73
CA SER A 6 -10.07 -9.38 2.11
C SER A 6 -9.67 -7.92 2.34
N VAL A 7 -9.98 -7.02 1.42
CA VAL A 7 -9.71 -5.60 1.60
C VAL A 7 -10.54 -5.10 2.79
N PRO A 8 -9.92 -4.48 3.82
CA PRO A 8 -10.70 -3.91 4.92
C PRO A 8 -11.67 -2.84 4.42
N ALA A 9 -12.89 -2.84 4.95
CA ALA A 9 -13.92 -1.90 4.53
C ALA A 9 -13.50 -0.44 4.71
N ASP A 10 -12.80 -0.14 5.79
CA ASP A 10 -12.31 1.22 6.05
C ASP A 10 -11.25 1.64 5.03
N LEU A 11 -10.39 0.72 4.62
CA LEU A 11 -9.38 1.01 3.61
C LEU A 11 -10.04 1.29 2.25
N LEU A 12 -11.03 0.48 1.87
CA LEU A 12 -11.79 0.73 0.64
C LEU A 12 -12.45 2.11 0.68
N ALA A 13 -13.09 2.45 1.79
CA ALA A 13 -13.76 3.75 1.94
C ALA A 13 -12.76 4.89 1.81
N ASP A 14 -11.59 4.77 2.42
CA ASP A 14 -10.55 5.81 2.37
C ASP A 14 -9.97 5.96 0.96
N VAL A 15 -9.76 4.86 0.25
CA VAL A 15 -9.26 4.90 -1.14
C VAL A 15 -10.31 5.54 -2.04
N LYS A 16 -11.58 5.17 -1.90
CA LYS A 16 -12.66 5.79 -2.66
C LYS A 16 -12.71 7.30 -2.42
N ASN A 17 -12.61 7.71 -1.16
CA ASN A 17 -12.59 9.12 -0.79
C ASN A 17 -11.40 9.85 -1.43
N TYR A 18 -10.23 9.24 -1.40
CA TYR A 18 -9.03 9.80 -2.01
C TYR A 18 -9.20 9.99 -3.53
N LEU A 19 -9.91 9.06 -4.19
CA LEU A 19 -10.16 9.10 -5.63
C LEU A 19 -11.40 9.95 -5.99
N ASN A 20 -12.05 10.57 -5.02
CA ASN A 20 -13.28 11.33 -5.21
C ASN A 20 -14.45 10.49 -5.72
N ILE A 21 -14.50 9.22 -5.34
CA ILE A 21 -15.61 8.33 -5.65
C ILE A 21 -16.63 8.44 -4.53
N THR A 22 -17.75 9.12 -4.81
CA THR A 22 -18.76 9.44 -3.78
C THR A 22 -19.99 8.54 -3.85
N TRP A 23 -20.02 7.60 -4.80
CA TRP A 23 -21.15 6.69 -4.98
C TRP A 23 -20.78 5.27 -4.55
N ASP A 24 -21.81 4.48 -4.21
CA ASP A 24 -21.67 3.07 -3.90
C ASP A 24 -22.21 2.26 -5.07
N ASP A 25 -21.36 1.37 -5.61
CA ASP A 25 -21.70 0.51 -6.72
C ASP A 25 -20.86 -0.76 -6.61
N VAL A 26 -21.52 -1.90 -6.63
CA VAL A 26 -20.86 -3.21 -6.42
C VAL A 26 -19.73 -3.42 -7.44
N ALA A 27 -19.96 -3.10 -8.70
CA ALA A 27 -18.96 -3.28 -9.75
C ALA A 27 -17.77 -2.34 -9.56
N THR A 28 -18.02 -1.08 -9.20
CA THR A 28 -16.96 -0.11 -8.92
C THR A 28 -16.14 -0.54 -7.71
N ASP A 29 -16.80 -0.94 -6.63
CA ASP A 29 -16.13 -1.37 -5.40
C ASP A 29 -15.27 -2.61 -5.64
N ALA A 30 -15.76 -3.57 -6.43
CA ALA A 30 -14.99 -4.76 -6.80
C ALA A 30 -13.74 -4.39 -7.59
N LYS A 31 -13.85 -3.44 -8.51
CA LYS A 31 -12.71 -2.96 -9.30
C LYS A 31 -11.67 -2.29 -8.40
N ILE A 32 -12.11 -1.42 -7.51
CA ILE A 32 -11.19 -0.72 -6.59
C ILE A 32 -10.53 -1.71 -5.64
N ASN A 33 -11.27 -2.69 -5.11
CA ASN A 33 -10.69 -3.75 -4.28
C ASN A 33 -9.59 -4.52 -5.03
N GLY A 34 -9.80 -4.80 -6.31
CA GLY A 34 -8.77 -5.44 -7.14
C GLY A 34 -7.52 -4.58 -7.28
N LEU A 35 -7.68 -3.27 -7.46
CA LEU A 35 -6.55 -2.34 -7.55
C LEU A 35 -5.80 -2.23 -6.22
N ILE A 36 -6.52 -2.22 -5.09
CA ILE A 36 -5.91 -2.21 -3.76
C ILE A 36 -5.10 -3.48 -3.54
N ALA A 37 -5.65 -4.65 -3.90
CA ALA A 37 -4.94 -5.91 -3.77
C ALA A 37 -3.67 -5.94 -4.61
N SER A 38 -3.72 -5.44 -5.84
CA SER A 38 -2.55 -5.34 -6.70
C SER A 38 -1.50 -4.38 -6.13
N ALA A 39 -1.93 -3.25 -5.59
CA ALA A 39 -1.04 -2.27 -4.96
C ALA A 39 -0.34 -2.89 -3.75
N ALA A 40 -1.10 -3.59 -2.90
CA ALA A 40 -0.54 -4.23 -1.71
C ALA A 40 0.49 -5.30 -2.11
N ALA A 41 0.19 -6.13 -3.11
CA ALA A 41 1.12 -7.16 -3.58
C ALA A 41 2.42 -6.53 -4.10
N TYR A 42 2.31 -5.46 -4.90
CA TYR A 42 3.47 -4.76 -5.42
C TYR A 42 4.32 -4.18 -4.29
N LEU A 43 3.68 -3.48 -3.36
CA LEU A 43 4.39 -2.81 -2.26
C LEU A 43 4.96 -3.80 -1.24
N ASP A 44 4.24 -4.89 -0.94
CA ASP A 44 4.77 -5.96 -0.08
C ASP A 44 6.09 -6.49 -0.65
N SER A 45 6.12 -6.72 -1.97
CA SER A 45 7.32 -7.17 -2.65
C SER A 45 8.46 -6.16 -2.58
N LYS A 46 8.15 -4.87 -2.78
CA LYS A 46 9.17 -3.80 -2.77
C LYS A 46 9.68 -3.50 -1.36
N LEU A 47 8.81 -3.53 -0.36
CA LEU A 47 9.16 -3.15 1.01
C LEU A 47 9.65 -4.33 1.85
N GLY A 48 9.60 -5.54 1.33
CA GLY A 48 10.15 -6.73 1.99
C GLY A 48 9.36 -7.20 3.18
N GLY A 49 8.03 -7.00 3.19
CA GLY A 49 7.18 -7.44 4.28
C GLY A 49 5.72 -7.17 3.99
N GLN A 50 4.92 -7.09 5.04
CA GLN A 50 3.49 -6.77 4.94
C GLN A 50 3.22 -5.51 5.77
N PRO A 51 3.44 -4.32 5.20
CA PRO A 51 3.18 -3.07 5.90
C PRO A 51 1.71 -2.92 6.28
N ASP A 52 1.45 -2.13 7.31
CA ASP A 52 0.10 -1.77 7.68
C ASP A 52 -0.37 -0.60 6.82
N TYR A 53 -1.20 -0.89 5.84
CA TYR A 53 -1.71 0.13 4.92
C TYR A 53 -2.86 0.95 5.51
N GLU A 54 -3.36 0.56 6.67
CA GLU A 54 -4.42 1.30 7.36
C GLU A 54 -3.84 2.39 8.28
N ALA A 55 -2.59 2.24 8.70
CA ALA A 55 -1.91 3.24 9.51
C ALA A 55 -1.37 4.37 8.62
N ASP A 56 -1.40 5.59 9.13
CA ASP A 56 -0.77 6.72 8.44
C ASP A 56 0.72 6.47 8.27
N GLY A 57 1.24 6.85 7.12
CA GLY A 57 2.65 6.69 6.83
C GLY A 57 2.92 6.45 5.36
N MET A 58 4.17 6.21 5.03
CA MET A 58 4.62 6.07 3.66
C MET A 58 3.98 4.88 2.92
N PRO A 59 3.83 3.68 3.53
CA PRO A 59 3.18 2.58 2.83
C PRO A 59 1.76 2.91 2.38
N ARG A 60 0.97 3.56 3.26
CA ARG A 60 -0.39 3.97 2.92
C ARG A 60 -0.40 4.99 1.78
N THR A 61 0.49 5.98 1.85
CA THR A 61 0.62 7.00 0.80
C THR A 61 0.95 6.37 -0.54
N LEU A 62 1.89 5.44 -0.57
CA LEU A 62 2.28 4.75 -1.79
C LEU A 62 1.14 3.89 -2.35
N LEU A 63 0.37 3.22 -1.49
CA LEU A 63 -0.79 2.44 -1.92
C LEU A 63 -1.84 3.34 -2.58
N MET A 64 -2.16 4.47 -1.96
CA MET A 64 -3.13 5.41 -2.52
C MET A 64 -2.70 5.91 -3.89
N GLU A 65 -1.43 6.29 -4.04
CA GLU A 65 -0.90 6.77 -5.31
C GLU A 65 -0.83 5.66 -6.36
N TYR A 66 -0.46 4.43 -5.98
CA TYR A 66 -0.47 3.31 -6.91
C TYR A 66 -1.87 3.09 -7.48
N VAL A 67 -2.89 3.08 -6.62
CA VAL A 67 -4.28 2.88 -7.06
C VAL A 67 -4.71 4.01 -7.99
N ARG A 68 -4.34 5.26 -7.68
CA ARG A 68 -4.67 6.40 -8.55
C ARG A 68 -4.06 6.24 -9.94
N TYR A 69 -2.78 5.88 -10.02
CA TYR A 69 -2.11 5.67 -11.30
C TYR A 69 -2.67 4.46 -12.05
N ALA A 70 -2.97 3.37 -11.34
CA ALA A 70 -3.56 2.18 -11.96
C ALA A 70 -4.93 2.47 -12.56
N ARG A 71 -5.75 3.24 -11.84
CA ARG A 71 -7.08 3.64 -12.32
C ARG A 71 -6.99 4.46 -13.60
N ASP A 72 -5.96 5.29 -13.71
CA ASP A 72 -5.74 6.15 -14.88
C ASP A 72 -4.90 5.48 -15.96
N SER A 73 -4.61 4.18 -15.83
CA SER A 73 -3.79 3.41 -16.77
C SER A 73 -2.38 3.99 -16.93
N ALA A 74 -1.80 4.49 -15.85
CA ALA A 74 -0.52 5.19 -15.85
C ALA A 74 0.53 4.50 -14.96
N LEU A 75 0.42 3.20 -14.71
CA LEU A 75 1.37 2.47 -13.87
C LEU A 75 2.80 2.48 -14.42
N ASP A 76 2.94 2.64 -15.74
CA ASP A 76 4.24 2.71 -16.38
C ASP A 76 5.08 3.88 -15.89
N VAL A 77 4.47 4.96 -15.41
CA VAL A 77 5.19 6.12 -14.87
C VAL A 77 5.19 6.16 -13.33
N PHE A 78 4.45 5.27 -12.68
CA PHE A 78 4.35 5.27 -11.21
C PHE A 78 5.71 5.06 -10.54
N GLU A 79 6.41 3.99 -10.89
CA GLU A 79 7.68 3.65 -10.25
C GLU A 79 8.72 4.76 -10.47
N SER A 80 8.79 5.31 -11.68
CA SER A 80 9.70 6.41 -12.00
C SER A 80 9.42 7.63 -11.12
N ASN A 81 8.14 8.00 -10.96
CA ASN A 81 7.77 9.18 -10.19
C ASN A 81 7.94 8.99 -8.67
N TYR A 82 7.82 7.74 -8.18
CA TYR A 82 7.81 7.46 -6.75
C TYR A 82 8.99 6.64 -6.26
N LEU A 83 10.02 6.42 -7.11
CA LEU A 83 11.18 5.61 -6.75
C LEU A 83 11.86 6.10 -5.48
N ALA A 84 12.04 7.41 -5.32
CA ALA A 84 12.68 7.96 -4.13
C ALA A 84 11.89 7.65 -2.85
N LEU A 85 10.56 7.74 -2.92
CA LEU A 85 9.71 7.42 -1.79
C LEU A 85 9.69 5.93 -1.49
N ILE A 86 9.74 5.08 -2.52
CA ILE A 86 9.83 3.63 -2.35
C ILE A 86 11.13 3.27 -1.64
N LEU A 87 12.24 3.87 -2.05
CA LEU A 87 13.55 3.62 -1.40
C LEU A 87 13.55 4.10 0.04
N THR A 88 12.93 5.24 0.34
CA THR A 88 12.77 5.73 1.71
C THR A 88 11.99 4.74 2.55
N ALA A 89 10.88 4.23 2.03
CA ALA A 89 10.04 3.26 2.73
C ALA A 89 10.79 1.94 2.95
N GLN A 90 11.60 1.50 1.99
CA GLN A 90 12.45 0.32 2.16
C GLN A 90 13.43 0.50 3.31
N ASN A 91 14.09 1.66 3.38
CA ASN A 91 15.04 1.95 4.45
C ASN A 91 14.36 1.97 5.81
N GLU A 92 13.19 2.58 5.93
CA GLU A 92 12.42 2.59 7.17
C GLU A 92 12.07 1.17 7.61
N SER A 93 11.67 0.32 6.68
CA SER A 93 11.35 -1.08 6.95
C SER A 93 12.58 -1.85 7.45
N LEU A 94 13.73 -1.66 6.82
CA LEU A 94 14.98 -2.30 7.22
C LEU A 94 15.44 -1.85 8.60
N VAL A 95 15.35 -0.56 8.88
CA VAL A 95 15.73 0.00 10.20
C VAL A 95 14.83 -0.60 11.27
N MET A 96 13.54 -0.70 11.02
CA MET A 96 12.60 -1.29 11.96
C MET A 96 12.90 -2.76 12.22
N GLN A 97 13.19 -3.56 11.18
CA GLN A 97 13.56 -4.96 11.31
C GLN A 97 14.85 -5.13 12.12
N ASN A 98 15.86 -4.33 11.83
CA ASN A 98 17.14 -4.36 12.55
C ASN A 98 16.95 -4.00 14.02
N ALA A 99 16.11 -3.03 14.33
CA ALA A 99 15.81 -2.64 15.71
C ALA A 99 15.14 -3.78 16.48
N VAL A 100 14.20 -4.48 15.85
CA VAL A 100 13.51 -5.63 16.45
C VAL A 100 14.50 -6.78 16.69
N GLU A 101 15.35 -7.10 15.74
CA GLU A 101 16.36 -8.13 15.87
C GLU A 101 17.34 -7.82 17.01
N SER A 102 17.80 -6.57 17.10
CA SER A 102 18.71 -6.14 18.16
C SER A 102 18.04 -6.26 19.53
N ALA A 103 16.77 -5.88 19.64
CA ALA A 103 16.01 -6.00 20.89
C ALA A 103 15.86 -7.47 21.30
N LEU A 104 15.58 -8.37 20.35
CA LEU A 104 15.47 -9.79 20.62
C LEU A 104 16.80 -10.40 21.06
N GLN A 105 17.91 -10.01 20.44
CA GLN A 105 19.24 -10.47 20.83
C GLN A 105 19.64 -9.97 22.22
N ALA A 106 19.22 -8.76 22.59
CA ALA A 106 19.55 -8.17 23.89
C ALA A 106 18.82 -8.86 25.06
N GLN A 107 17.82 -9.66 24.80
CA GLN A 107 17.05 -10.37 25.82
C GLN A 107 17.69 -11.70 26.23
N ASP A 108 18.73 -12.15 25.56
CA ASP A 108 19.48 -13.37 25.92
C ASP A 108 20.52 -13.08 27.05
#